data_0953993dffaecccb9dbd19d6bd4d84b6
#
_entry.id   0953993dffaecccb9dbd19d6bd4d84b6
#
_cell.length_a   1.000
_cell.length_b   1.000
_cell.length_c   1.000
_cell.angle_alpha   90.00
_cell.angle_beta   90.00
_cell.angle_gamma   90.00
#
_symmetry.space_group_name_H-M   'P 1'
#
loop_
_entity.id
_entity.type
_entity.pdbx_description
1 polymer ?
#
loop_
_entity_poly.entity_id
_entity_poly.type
_entity_poly.pdbx_seq_one_letter_code
_entity_poly.pdbx_strand_id
1 'polypeptide(L)'
;VGRLVTVGTDGQELGSLDVQQETLGVSAAGRYLAVLYMDSLVIYNQQLQEYATLRGTDYARSVLMRPDGSALLLSSESAILFLL
;
A
#
# COMPACT_ATOMS: atom_id res chain seq x y z
N VAL A 1 -0.98 6.68 13.74
CA VAL A 1 -2.39 6.34 13.91
C VAL A 1 -3.23 7.24 13.01
N GLY A 2 -4.06 6.65 12.20
CA GLY A 2 -4.87 7.40 11.27
C GLY A 2 -5.93 6.53 10.62
N ARG A 3 -6.55 7.07 9.59
CA ARG A 3 -7.59 6.37 8.87
C ARG A 3 -7.37 6.50 7.37
N LEU A 4 -7.39 5.39 6.67
CA LEU A 4 -7.34 5.37 5.21
C LEU A 4 -8.76 5.27 4.67
N VAL A 5 -9.03 6.06 3.64
CA VAL A 5 -10.34 6.07 2.99
C VAL A 5 -10.11 6.03 1.48
N THR A 6 -10.83 5.15 0.80
CA THR A 6 -10.86 5.14 -0.66
C THR A 6 -12.14 5.79 -1.15
N VAL A 7 -12.00 6.61 -2.18
CA VAL A 7 -13.12 7.42 -2.70
C VAL A 7 -13.25 7.17 -4.20
N GLY A 8 -14.48 6.92 -4.65
CA GLY A 8 -14.74 6.75 -6.06
C GLY A 8 -14.80 8.09 -6.80
N THR A 9 -14.93 8.02 -8.12
CA THR A 9 -14.95 9.22 -8.97
C THR A 9 -16.16 10.11 -8.72
N ASP A 10 -17.21 9.56 -8.12
CA ASP A 10 -18.42 10.32 -7.75
C ASP A 10 -18.33 10.89 -6.33
N GLY A 11 -17.19 10.73 -5.65
CA GLY A 11 -17.02 11.22 -4.29
C GLY A 11 -17.51 10.26 -3.21
N GLN A 12 -18.03 9.12 -3.60
CA GLN A 12 -18.58 8.15 -2.65
C GLN A 12 -17.44 7.33 -2.02
N GLU A 13 -17.54 7.09 -0.72
CA GLU A 13 -16.57 6.26 0.00
C GLU A 13 -16.70 4.81 -0.44
N LEU A 14 -15.60 4.21 -0.91
CA LEU A 14 -15.55 2.80 -1.30
C LEU A 14 -15.13 1.90 -0.15
N GLY A 15 -14.28 2.40 0.73
CA GLY A 15 -13.83 1.64 1.88
C GLY A 15 -13.07 2.52 2.85
N SER A 16 -12.90 2.03 4.07
CA SER A 16 -12.13 2.74 5.09
C SER A 16 -11.39 1.73 5.97
N LEU A 17 -10.27 2.16 6.54
CA LEU A 17 -9.43 1.33 7.38
C LEU A 17 -8.79 2.18 8.45
N ASP A 18 -8.98 1.80 9.70
CA ASP A 18 -8.27 2.43 10.81
C ASP A 18 -6.86 1.87 10.87
N VAL A 19 -5.87 2.77 10.86
CA VAL A 19 -4.47 2.40 10.84
C VAL A 19 -3.89 2.55 12.23
N GLN A 20 -3.44 1.44 12.80
CA GLN A 20 -2.87 1.40 14.14
C GLN A 20 -1.37 1.66 14.13
N GLN A 21 -0.71 1.44 13.00
CA GLN A 21 0.72 1.62 12.85
C GLN A 21 1.01 2.89 12.05
N GLU A 22 2.19 3.44 12.28
CA GLU A 22 2.66 4.55 11.46
C GLU A 22 3.00 4.05 10.06
N THR A 23 2.52 4.75 9.05
CA THR A 23 2.80 4.40 7.66
C THR A 23 4.04 5.14 7.17
N LEU A 24 4.90 4.43 6.43
CA LEU A 24 6.06 5.02 5.79
C LEU A 24 5.73 5.54 4.40
N GLY A 25 4.76 4.94 3.74
CA GLY A 25 4.37 5.36 2.41
C GLY A 25 3.06 4.73 1.99
N VAL A 26 2.37 5.39 1.07
CA VAL A 26 1.13 4.92 0.49
C VAL A 26 1.18 5.22 -1.00
N SER A 27 0.82 4.22 -1.82
CA SER A 27 0.79 4.39 -3.26
C SER A 27 -0.40 3.64 -3.83
N ALA A 28 -1.13 4.27 -4.74
CA ALA A 28 -2.28 3.66 -5.37
C ALA A 28 -2.14 3.69 -6.88
N ALA A 29 -2.53 2.60 -7.53
CA ALA A 29 -2.58 2.54 -8.98
C ALA A 29 -3.55 1.43 -9.40
N GLY A 30 -4.34 1.69 -10.43
CA GLY A 30 -5.33 0.74 -10.87
C GLY A 30 -6.36 0.43 -9.79
N ARG A 31 -6.48 -0.83 -9.43
CA ARG A 31 -7.43 -1.30 -8.42
C ARG A 31 -6.78 -1.55 -7.06
N TYR A 32 -5.51 -1.19 -6.90
CA TYR A 32 -4.74 -1.59 -5.75
C TYR A 32 -4.22 -0.38 -4.99
N LEU A 33 -4.10 -0.56 -3.69
CA LEU A 33 -3.50 0.42 -2.79
C LEU A 33 -2.40 -0.28 -2.00
N ALA A 34 -1.19 0.22 -2.08
CA ALA A 34 -0.07 -0.30 -1.31
C ALA A 34 0.19 0.59 -0.11
N VAL A 35 0.26 0.01 1.07
CA VAL A 35 0.56 0.72 2.30
C VAL A 35 1.83 0.11 2.88
N LEU A 36 2.86 0.93 3.00
CA LEU A 36 4.12 0.49 3.58
C LEU A 36 4.16 0.87 5.04
N TYR A 37 4.20 -0.13 5.89
CA TYR A 37 4.43 0.02 7.32
C TYR A 37 5.91 -0.13 7.62
N MET A 38 6.28 -0.02 8.89
CA MET A 38 7.67 -0.06 9.29
C MET A 38 8.38 -1.38 8.94
N ASP A 39 7.67 -2.50 9.04
CA ASP A 39 8.23 -3.82 8.81
C ASP A 39 7.43 -4.68 7.83
N SER A 40 6.44 -4.11 7.18
CA SER A 40 5.60 -4.89 6.26
C SER A 40 5.00 -4.01 5.17
N LEU A 41 4.65 -4.66 4.07
CA LEU A 41 3.93 -4.05 2.96
C LEU A 41 2.59 -4.77 2.84
N VAL A 42 1.50 -4.03 2.83
CA VAL A 42 0.17 -4.60 2.67
C VAL A 42 -0.48 -4.00 1.43
N ILE A 43 -1.02 -4.86 0.58
CA ILE A 43 -1.73 -4.46 -0.62
C ILE A 43 -3.22 -4.65 -0.36
N TYR A 44 -3.99 -3.59 -0.59
CA TYR A 44 -5.43 -3.58 -0.41
C TYR A 44 -6.13 -3.42 -1.75
N ASN A 45 -7.36 -3.89 -1.83
CA ASN A 45 -8.24 -3.59 -2.96
C ASN A 45 -8.95 -2.25 -2.74
N GLN A 46 -9.88 -1.89 -3.64
CA GLN A 46 -10.57 -0.60 -3.56
C GLN A 46 -11.47 -0.47 -2.32
N GLN A 47 -11.93 -1.59 -1.76
CA GLN A 47 -12.72 -1.60 -0.55
C GLN A 47 -11.86 -1.66 0.71
N LEU A 48 -10.54 -1.55 0.57
CA LEU A 48 -9.55 -1.64 1.65
C LEU A 48 -9.58 -3.00 2.36
N GLN A 49 -9.87 -4.02 1.61
CA GLN A 49 -9.70 -5.40 2.06
C GLN A 49 -8.29 -5.86 1.71
N GLU A 50 -7.64 -6.54 2.64
CA GLU A 50 -6.28 -7.01 2.43
C GLU A 50 -6.24 -8.01 1.28
N TYR A 51 -5.37 -7.75 0.30
CA TYR A 51 -5.19 -8.60 -0.87
C TYR A 51 -3.92 -9.42 -0.77
N ALA A 52 -2.83 -8.81 -0.31
CA ALA A 52 -1.54 -9.48 -0.14
C ALA A 52 -0.73 -8.76 0.92
N THR A 53 0.16 -9.50 1.59
CA THR A 53 1.04 -8.95 2.61
C THR A 53 2.45 -9.50 2.42
N LEU A 54 3.44 -8.62 2.46
CA LEU A 54 4.85 -9.00 2.46
C LEU A 54 5.47 -8.51 3.77
N ARG A 55 6.04 -9.43 4.53
CA ARG A 55 6.71 -9.10 5.79
C ARG A 55 8.22 -8.97 5.59
N GLY A 56 8.88 -8.32 6.52
CA GLY A 56 10.33 -8.16 6.46
C GLY A 56 10.76 -7.05 5.52
N THR A 57 9.94 -6.00 5.38
CA THR A 57 10.24 -4.87 4.50
C THR A 57 10.87 -3.70 5.25
N ASP A 58 11.50 -3.96 6.39
CA ASP A 58 12.09 -2.92 7.22
C ASP A 58 13.22 -2.15 6.52
N TYR A 59 13.79 -2.70 5.44
CA TYR A 59 14.78 -2.02 4.61
C TYR A 59 14.15 -0.94 3.72
N ALA A 60 12.87 -1.02 3.44
CA ALA A 60 12.20 -0.16 2.48
C ALA A 60 11.86 1.20 3.08
N ARG A 61 12.01 2.25 2.29
CA ARG A 61 11.71 3.63 2.69
C ARG A 61 10.46 4.16 2.03
N SER A 62 10.12 3.65 0.85
CA SER A 62 8.92 4.06 0.13
C SER A 62 8.43 2.95 -0.77
N VAL A 63 7.22 3.10 -1.25
CA VAL A 63 6.57 2.13 -2.12
C VAL A 63 5.93 2.86 -3.30
N LEU A 64 5.95 2.20 -4.48
CA LEU A 64 5.27 2.68 -5.66
C LEU A 64 4.41 1.54 -6.21
N MET A 65 3.09 1.74 -6.20
CA MET A 65 2.16 0.76 -6.74
C MET A 65 2.04 0.94 -8.26
N ARG A 66 1.98 -0.17 -8.99
CA ARG A 66 1.84 -0.16 -10.44
C ARG A 66 0.46 -0.67 -10.83
N PRO A 67 -0.09 -0.23 -11.97
CA PRO A 67 -1.44 -0.62 -12.38
C PRO A 67 -1.61 -2.12 -12.62
N ASP A 68 -0.51 -2.84 -12.89
CA ASP A 68 -0.56 -4.29 -13.13
C ASP A 68 -0.65 -5.11 -11.84
N GLY A 69 -0.67 -4.45 -10.67
CA GLY A 69 -0.74 -5.12 -9.39
C GLY A 69 0.61 -5.33 -8.71
N SER A 70 1.71 -5.02 -9.38
CA SER A 70 3.03 -5.13 -8.76
C SER A 70 3.34 -3.88 -7.94
N ALA A 71 4.21 -4.03 -6.94
CA ALA A 71 4.63 -2.94 -6.09
C ALA A 71 6.15 -2.86 -6.06
N LEU A 72 6.68 -1.64 -6.23
CA LEU A 72 8.11 -1.40 -6.20
C LEU A 72 8.48 -0.84 -4.84
N LEU A 73 9.35 -1.54 -4.12
CA LEU A 73 9.86 -1.13 -2.82
C LEU A 73 11.21 -0.46 -3.02
N LEU A 74 11.33 0.74 -2.52
CA LEU A 74 12.53 1.56 -2.68
C LEU A 74 13.25 1.69 -1.35
N SER A 75 14.55 1.40 -1.36
CA SER A 75 15.45 1.65 -0.24
C SER A 75 16.49 2.68 -0.66
N SER A 76 17.40 3.03 0.26
CA SER A 76 18.47 3.97 -0.06
C SER A 76 19.46 3.43 -1.08
N GLU A 77 19.52 2.11 -1.26
CA GLU A 77 20.54 1.47 -2.11
C GLU A 77 19.96 0.60 -3.23
N SER A 78 18.69 0.25 -3.16
CA SER A 78 18.14 -0.71 -4.11
C SER A 78 16.64 -0.51 -4.30
N ALA A 79 16.13 -1.19 -5.33
CA ALA A 79 14.70 -1.26 -5.61
C ALA A 79 14.33 -2.73 -5.77
N ILE A 80 13.25 -3.14 -5.13
CA ILE A 80 12.78 -4.52 -5.16
C ILE A 80 11.33 -4.53 -5.65
N LEU A 81 11.06 -5.35 -6.66
CA LEU A 81 9.73 -5.47 -7.24
C LEU A 81 9.00 -6.64 -6.59
N PHE A 82 7.86 -6.34 -5.98
CA PHE A 82 6.98 -7.34 -5.40
C PHE A 82 5.87 -7.65 -6.42
N LEU A 83 5.81 -8.89 -6.86
CA LEU A 83 4.82 -9.35 -7.83
C LEU A 83 3.68 -10.06 -7.12
N LEU A 84 2.48 -9.64 -7.45
CA LEU A 84 1.27 -10.29 -6.91
C LEU A 84 0.95 -11.60 -7.64
#